data_5d1dedff753107f0f381edfe717c9d9e
#
_entry.id   5d1dedff753107f0f381edfe717c9d9e
#
_cell.length_a   1.000
_cell.length_b   1.000
_cell.length_c   1.000
_cell.angle_alpha   90.00
_cell.angle_beta   90.00
_cell.angle_gamma   90.00
#
_symmetry.space_group_name_H-M   'P 1'
#
loop_
_entity.id
_entity.type
_entity.pdbx_description
1 polymer ?
#
loop_
_entity_poly.entity_id
_entity_poly.type
_entity_poly.pdbx_seq_one_letter_code
_entity_poly.pdbx_strand_id
1 'polypeptide(L)'
;NLSYSKFKKYDLTELWSNFKKVSIWPSIEGYGSRVEYARKGLSWPKFEKHAIMFKEHIQTVSCVINIYSITSMPDLIIWCKRNGFDFYGSTQIEPSYQKVTCLPKESKQQVLTIYKKFIKEYRPILTSHDLEQIKNWLSYMTSADESSQLLAFKQETERVDKLRNESFAETFPEFASWYETI
;
A
#
# COMPACT_ATOMS: atom_id res chain seq x y z
N ASN A 1 -8.88 -3.43 8.50
CA ASN A 1 -7.42 -3.66 8.46
C ASN A 1 -6.98 -4.99 9.08
N LEU A 2 -7.90 -5.88 9.46
CA LEU A 2 -7.64 -7.19 10.08
C LEU A 2 -6.68 -7.16 11.29
N SER A 3 -6.64 -6.09 12.05
CA SER A 3 -5.78 -5.99 13.25
C SER A 3 -6.24 -6.91 14.38
N TYR A 4 -7.48 -7.37 14.33
CA TYR A 4 -8.10 -8.19 15.36
C TYR A 4 -8.81 -9.39 14.76
N SER A 5 -8.75 -10.54 15.47
CA SER A 5 -9.53 -11.75 15.17
C SER A 5 -10.71 -11.94 16.15
N LYS A 6 -10.80 -11.07 17.16
CA LYS A 6 -11.85 -11.13 18.18
C LYS A 6 -12.53 -9.78 18.36
N PHE A 7 -13.79 -9.80 18.70
CA PHE A 7 -14.53 -8.64 19.21
C PHE A 7 -14.95 -8.93 20.65
N LYS A 8 -14.38 -8.19 21.61
CA LYS A 8 -14.48 -8.51 23.05
C LYS A 8 -14.02 -9.94 23.32
N LYS A 9 -14.88 -10.81 23.87
CA LYS A 9 -14.61 -12.22 24.15
C LYS A 9 -14.94 -13.18 22.99
N TYR A 10 -15.58 -12.70 21.93
CA TYR A 10 -16.08 -13.52 20.84
C TYR A 10 -15.08 -13.57 19.68
N ASP A 11 -14.86 -14.73 19.10
CA ASP A 11 -14.14 -14.88 17.85
C ASP A 11 -14.98 -14.32 16.68
N LEU A 12 -14.33 -13.63 15.73
CA LEU A 12 -15.05 -13.04 14.59
C LEU A 12 -15.69 -14.11 13.72
N THR A 13 -15.05 -15.26 13.53
CA THR A 13 -15.61 -16.38 12.78
C THR A 13 -16.88 -16.94 13.41
N GLU A 14 -16.93 -17.02 14.75
CA GLU A 14 -18.12 -17.41 15.51
C GLU A 14 -19.26 -16.41 15.32
N LEU A 15 -18.95 -15.10 15.40
CA LEU A 15 -19.95 -14.06 15.15
C LEU A 15 -20.48 -14.10 13.72
N TRP A 16 -19.60 -14.34 12.75
CA TRP A 16 -19.96 -14.37 11.32
C TRP A 16 -20.81 -15.59 10.94
N SER A 17 -20.71 -16.67 11.66
CA SER A 17 -21.54 -17.88 11.43
C SER A 17 -23.06 -17.60 11.55
N ASN A 18 -23.44 -16.51 12.22
CA ASN A 18 -24.84 -16.07 12.31
C ASN A 18 -25.36 -15.38 11.04
N PHE A 19 -24.52 -15.14 10.02
CA PHE A 19 -24.88 -14.48 8.78
C PHE A 19 -24.82 -15.47 7.61
N LYS A 20 -25.71 -15.31 6.64
CA LYS A 20 -25.72 -16.16 5.42
C LYS A 20 -24.43 -16.02 4.61
N LYS A 21 -23.85 -14.82 4.60
CA LYS A 21 -22.61 -14.51 3.88
C LYS A 21 -21.92 -13.33 4.58
N VAL A 22 -20.61 -13.44 4.76
CA VAL A 22 -19.74 -12.35 5.19
C VAL A 22 -18.66 -12.15 4.14
N SER A 23 -18.51 -10.94 3.68
CA SER A 23 -17.45 -10.53 2.74
C SER A 23 -16.59 -9.46 3.36
N ILE A 24 -15.28 -9.64 3.32
CA ILE A 24 -14.30 -8.72 3.90
C ILE A 24 -13.46 -8.13 2.77
N TRP A 25 -13.22 -6.82 2.87
CA TRP A 25 -12.33 -6.07 1.99
C TRP A 25 -11.26 -5.40 2.86
N PRO A 26 -10.19 -6.13 3.21
CA PRO A 26 -9.12 -5.54 4.01
C PRO A 26 -8.45 -4.41 3.22
N SER A 27 -8.32 -3.25 3.89
CA SER A 27 -7.63 -2.08 3.34
C SER A 27 -6.25 -1.95 3.97
N ILE A 28 -5.21 -1.78 3.13
CA ILE A 28 -3.80 -1.77 3.54
C ILE A 28 -2.97 -0.91 2.59
N GLU A 29 -2.03 -0.12 3.10
CA GLU A 29 -1.24 0.85 2.32
C GLU A 29 0.20 0.40 2.12
N GLY A 30 0.44 -0.85 1.70
CA GLY A 30 1.77 -1.34 1.40
C GLY A 30 2.04 -2.76 1.88
N TYR A 31 3.30 -3.13 1.99
CA TYR A 31 3.78 -4.46 2.36
C TYR A 31 4.87 -4.37 3.44
N GLY A 32 4.86 -5.31 4.40
CA GLY A 32 5.89 -5.41 5.42
C GLY A 32 5.97 -4.19 6.34
N SER A 33 7.20 -3.75 6.67
CA SER A 33 7.44 -2.59 7.53
C SER A 33 6.87 -1.28 6.99
N ARG A 34 6.74 -1.15 5.67
CA ARG A 34 6.21 0.07 5.03
C ARG A 34 4.74 0.30 5.36
N VAL A 35 3.95 -0.75 5.44
CA VAL A 35 2.56 -0.61 5.86
C VAL A 35 2.44 -0.33 7.36
N GLU A 36 3.37 -0.84 8.17
CA GLU A 36 3.40 -0.53 9.62
C GLU A 36 3.71 0.95 9.86
N TYR A 37 4.61 1.52 9.05
CA TYR A 37 4.88 2.95 9.04
C TYR A 37 3.66 3.77 8.56
N ALA A 38 3.11 3.44 7.39
CA ALA A 38 1.97 4.16 6.82
C ALA A 38 0.72 4.10 7.74
N ARG A 39 0.54 3.00 8.47
CA ARG A 39 -0.62 2.76 9.34
C ARG A 39 -0.19 2.36 10.75
N LYS A 40 0.10 3.35 11.59
CA LYS A 40 0.50 3.11 12.98
C LYS A 40 -0.48 2.20 13.73
N GLY A 41 0.08 1.20 14.41
CA GLY A 41 -0.68 0.19 15.16
C GLY A 41 -1.11 -1.03 14.32
N LEU A 42 -0.85 -1.03 13.01
CA LEU A 42 -0.91 -2.25 12.22
C LEU A 42 0.40 -3.04 12.43
N SER A 43 0.28 -4.36 12.51
CA SER A 43 1.42 -5.29 12.46
C SER A 43 1.25 -6.19 11.25
N TRP A 44 2.22 -6.17 10.33
CA TRP A 44 2.18 -6.99 9.12
C TRP A 44 2.05 -8.49 9.43
N PRO A 45 2.82 -9.09 10.37
CA PRO A 45 2.66 -10.50 10.69
C PRO A 45 1.27 -10.85 11.25
N LYS A 46 0.65 -9.94 12.02
CA LYS A 46 -0.74 -10.15 12.50
C LYS A 46 -1.74 -10.04 11.36
N PHE A 47 -1.57 -9.04 10.49
CA PHE A 47 -2.41 -8.89 9.31
C PHE A 47 -2.35 -10.13 8.44
N GLU A 48 -1.16 -10.60 8.09
CA GLU A 48 -0.93 -11.80 7.28
C GLU A 48 -1.58 -13.03 7.90
N LYS A 49 -1.33 -13.28 9.19
CA LYS A 49 -1.97 -14.38 9.92
C LYS A 49 -3.50 -14.32 9.84
N HIS A 50 -4.08 -13.14 10.08
CA HIS A 50 -5.54 -12.97 10.04
C HIS A 50 -6.09 -13.04 8.61
N ALA A 51 -5.37 -12.55 7.61
CA ALA A 51 -5.78 -12.69 6.21
C ALA A 51 -5.86 -14.16 5.79
N ILE A 52 -4.88 -14.98 6.18
CA ILE A 52 -4.92 -16.42 5.92
C ILE A 52 -6.06 -17.09 6.71
N MET A 53 -6.23 -16.73 7.99
CA MET A 53 -7.31 -17.27 8.85
C MET A 53 -8.70 -16.98 8.27
N PHE A 54 -8.90 -15.79 7.68
CA PHE A 54 -10.21 -15.35 7.16
C PHE A 54 -10.31 -15.46 5.63
N LYS A 55 -9.43 -16.24 5.00
CA LYS A 55 -9.30 -16.33 3.54
C LYS A 55 -10.64 -16.52 2.82
N GLU A 56 -11.49 -17.43 3.32
CA GLU A 56 -12.79 -17.73 2.72
C GLU A 56 -13.78 -16.55 2.74
N HIS A 57 -13.52 -15.55 3.57
CA HIS A 57 -14.33 -14.35 3.68
C HIS A 57 -13.74 -13.14 2.92
N ILE A 58 -12.46 -13.20 2.54
CA ILE A 58 -11.79 -12.09 1.86
C ILE A 58 -12.09 -12.19 0.36
N GLN A 59 -12.73 -11.15 -0.19
CA GLN A 59 -12.94 -11.04 -1.63
C GLN A 59 -11.77 -10.36 -2.32
N THR A 60 -11.32 -9.23 -1.78
CA THR A 60 -10.30 -8.40 -2.43
C THR A 60 -9.50 -7.66 -1.36
N VAL A 61 -8.19 -7.67 -1.48
CA VAL A 61 -7.30 -6.79 -0.70
C VAL A 61 -7.24 -5.45 -1.41
N SER A 62 -7.60 -4.36 -0.72
CA SER A 62 -7.61 -3.02 -1.28
C SER A 62 -6.46 -2.17 -0.76
N CYS A 63 -5.93 -1.30 -1.62
CA CYS A 63 -4.86 -0.37 -1.27
C CYS A 63 -5.12 1.01 -1.86
N VAL A 64 -4.68 2.06 -1.13
CA VAL A 64 -4.59 3.42 -1.68
C VAL A 64 -3.17 3.65 -2.19
N ILE A 65 -3.06 4.01 -3.47
CA ILE A 65 -1.78 4.28 -4.13
C ILE A 65 -1.38 5.72 -3.87
N ASN A 66 -0.31 5.87 -3.11
CA ASN A 66 0.28 7.15 -2.70
C ASN A 66 1.81 7.04 -2.57
N ILE A 67 2.48 8.08 -2.10
CA ILE A 67 3.95 8.10 -1.94
C ILE A 67 4.43 6.95 -1.04
N TYR A 68 3.70 6.60 0.04
CA TYR A 68 4.10 5.52 0.97
C TYR A 68 3.92 4.12 0.40
N SER A 69 3.03 3.95 -0.58
CA SER A 69 2.64 2.62 -1.07
C SER A 69 3.24 2.25 -2.42
N ILE A 70 3.42 3.21 -3.33
CA ILE A 70 3.70 2.94 -4.75
C ILE A 70 4.87 1.99 -4.99
N THR A 71 5.94 2.07 -4.22
CA THR A 71 7.14 1.23 -4.41
C THR A 71 7.01 -0.15 -3.78
N SER A 72 6.08 -0.35 -2.83
CA SER A 72 5.84 -1.65 -2.18
C SER A 72 4.66 -2.44 -2.79
N MET A 73 3.94 -1.85 -3.75
CA MET A 73 2.84 -2.55 -4.42
C MET A 73 3.26 -3.82 -5.16
N PRO A 74 4.42 -3.89 -5.86
CA PRO A 74 4.88 -5.14 -6.43
C PRO A 74 4.88 -6.31 -5.44
N ASP A 75 5.43 -6.09 -4.24
CA ASP A 75 5.49 -7.12 -3.19
C ASP A 75 4.09 -7.50 -2.68
N LEU A 76 3.22 -6.51 -2.47
CA LEU A 76 1.84 -6.76 -2.05
C LEU A 76 1.04 -7.54 -3.10
N ILE A 77 1.18 -7.21 -4.39
CA ILE A 77 0.53 -7.94 -5.49
C ILE A 77 0.99 -9.40 -5.49
N ILE A 78 2.30 -9.65 -5.39
CA ILE A 78 2.85 -11.02 -5.34
C ILE A 78 2.35 -11.77 -4.12
N TRP A 79 2.31 -11.12 -2.97
CA TRP A 79 1.76 -11.74 -1.76
C TRP A 79 0.28 -12.11 -1.95
N CYS A 80 -0.53 -11.22 -2.52
CA CYS A 80 -1.93 -11.50 -2.84
C CYS A 80 -2.06 -12.71 -3.78
N LYS A 81 -1.30 -12.74 -4.89
CA LYS A 81 -1.34 -13.84 -5.86
C LYS A 81 -0.94 -15.18 -5.24
N ARG A 82 0.13 -15.21 -4.44
CA ARG A 82 0.59 -16.43 -3.75
C ARG A 82 -0.44 -16.98 -2.76
N ASN A 83 -1.24 -16.12 -2.16
CA ASN A 83 -2.27 -16.50 -1.20
C ASN A 83 -3.66 -16.65 -1.82
N GLY A 84 -3.81 -16.42 -3.12
CA GLY A 84 -5.08 -16.55 -3.85
C GLY A 84 -6.08 -15.43 -3.51
N PHE A 85 -5.59 -14.21 -3.23
CA PHE A 85 -6.42 -13.03 -3.06
C PHE A 85 -6.45 -12.20 -4.34
N ASP A 86 -7.61 -11.63 -4.63
CA ASP A 86 -7.71 -10.53 -5.57
C ASP A 86 -7.16 -9.26 -4.96
N PHE A 87 -6.69 -8.35 -5.81
CA PHE A 87 -6.11 -7.07 -5.42
C PHE A 87 -6.78 -5.91 -6.16
N TYR A 88 -7.03 -4.81 -5.45
CA TYR A 88 -7.53 -3.57 -6.02
C TYR A 88 -6.79 -2.37 -5.44
N GLY A 89 -6.30 -1.49 -6.31
CA GLY A 89 -5.64 -0.24 -5.94
C GLY A 89 -6.32 0.98 -6.51
N SER A 90 -6.67 1.94 -5.64
CA SER A 90 -7.17 3.26 -6.03
C SER A 90 -6.12 4.33 -5.76
N THR A 91 -6.02 5.35 -6.63
CA THR A 91 -5.09 6.46 -6.41
C THR A 91 -5.62 7.43 -5.35
N GLN A 92 -4.72 7.94 -4.51
CA GLN A 92 -5.06 8.92 -3.49
C GLN A 92 -5.39 10.28 -4.10
N ILE A 93 -6.42 10.92 -3.56
CA ILE A 93 -6.84 12.27 -3.93
C ILE A 93 -6.51 13.25 -2.81
N GLU A 94 -6.81 12.90 -1.57
CA GLU A 94 -6.57 13.72 -0.38
C GLU A 94 -5.89 12.89 0.74
N PRO A 95 -4.96 13.48 1.48
CA PRO A 95 -4.40 14.83 1.31
C PRO A 95 -3.54 14.92 0.03
N SER A 96 -3.61 16.08 -0.65
CA SER A 96 -2.99 16.29 -1.97
C SER A 96 -1.48 16.07 -1.98
N TYR A 97 -0.78 16.44 -0.91
CA TYR A 97 0.67 16.29 -0.79
C TYR A 97 1.15 14.83 -0.70
N GLN A 98 0.26 13.85 -0.54
CA GLN A 98 0.64 12.42 -0.53
C GLN A 98 0.45 11.74 -1.88
N LYS A 99 -0.09 12.44 -2.88
CA LYS A 99 -0.30 11.87 -4.22
C LYS A 99 1.02 11.46 -4.87
N VAL A 100 0.98 10.42 -5.67
CA VAL A 100 2.15 9.99 -6.46
C VAL A 100 2.56 11.01 -7.53
N THR A 101 1.67 11.91 -7.94
CA THR A 101 1.96 13.03 -8.83
C THR A 101 2.93 14.05 -8.23
N CYS A 102 3.06 14.08 -6.89
CA CYS A 102 4.01 14.94 -6.17
C CYS A 102 5.46 14.44 -6.25
N LEU A 103 5.69 13.15 -6.55
CA LEU A 103 7.05 12.61 -6.64
C LEU A 103 7.91 13.42 -7.63
N PRO A 104 9.19 13.70 -7.31
CA PRO A 104 10.13 14.31 -8.26
C PRO A 104 10.30 13.46 -9.51
N LYS A 105 10.72 14.09 -10.60
CA LYS A 105 10.91 13.43 -11.91
C LYS A 105 11.80 12.20 -11.81
N GLU A 106 12.89 12.30 -11.08
CA GLU A 106 13.86 11.20 -10.85
C GLU A 106 13.20 10.02 -10.14
N SER A 107 12.41 10.28 -9.09
CA SER A 107 11.68 9.23 -8.37
C SER A 107 10.60 8.59 -9.22
N LYS A 108 9.89 9.38 -10.06
CA LYS A 108 8.95 8.82 -11.05
C LYS A 108 9.66 7.85 -11.99
N GLN A 109 10.87 8.16 -12.46
CA GLN A 109 11.67 7.28 -13.30
C GLN A 109 12.12 6.00 -12.57
N GLN A 110 12.50 6.11 -11.28
CA GLN A 110 12.80 4.95 -10.45
C GLN A 110 11.58 4.03 -10.32
N VAL A 111 10.42 4.58 -10.00
CA VAL A 111 9.16 3.82 -9.93
C VAL A 111 8.85 3.13 -11.26
N LEU A 112 8.94 3.83 -12.39
CA LEU A 112 8.74 3.22 -13.71
C LEU A 112 9.71 2.06 -13.96
N THR A 113 10.96 2.17 -13.53
CA THR A 113 11.97 1.13 -13.67
C THR A 113 11.64 -0.09 -12.80
N ILE A 114 11.21 0.13 -11.54
CA ILE A 114 10.75 -0.94 -10.63
C ILE A 114 9.59 -1.72 -11.28
N TYR A 115 8.58 -1.02 -11.79
CA TYR A 115 7.42 -1.68 -12.40
C TYR A 115 7.74 -2.37 -13.72
N LYS A 116 8.64 -1.82 -14.54
CA LYS A 116 9.11 -2.47 -15.76
C LYS A 116 9.80 -3.82 -15.44
N LYS A 117 10.67 -3.83 -14.43
CA LYS A 117 11.32 -5.07 -13.96
C LYS A 117 10.28 -6.05 -13.40
N PHE A 118 9.40 -5.58 -12.53
CA PHE A 118 8.33 -6.36 -11.94
C PHE A 118 7.44 -7.05 -12.98
N ILE A 119 6.93 -6.28 -13.95
CA ILE A 119 6.07 -6.83 -15.01
C ILE A 119 6.82 -7.86 -15.84
N LYS A 120 8.10 -7.61 -16.18
CA LYS A 120 8.92 -8.56 -16.94
C LYS A 120 9.10 -9.88 -16.17
N GLU A 121 9.38 -9.80 -14.88
CA GLU A 121 9.68 -10.98 -14.03
C GLU A 121 8.42 -11.79 -13.72
N TYR A 122 7.32 -11.11 -13.40
CA TYR A 122 6.10 -11.75 -12.92
C TYR A 122 4.97 -11.84 -13.95
N ARG A 123 5.26 -11.54 -15.23
CA ARG A 123 4.27 -11.56 -16.32
C ARG A 123 3.38 -12.82 -16.36
N PRO A 124 3.90 -14.04 -16.09
CA PRO A 124 3.10 -15.26 -16.16
C PRO A 124 1.98 -15.36 -15.11
N ILE A 125 2.09 -14.66 -14.00
CA ILE A 125 1.09 -14.70 -12.90
C ILE A 125 0.23 -13.44 -12.82
N LEU A 126 0.58 -12.39 -13.57
CA LEU A 126 -0.19 -11.14 -13.63
C LEU A 126 -1.34 -11.29 -14.63
N THR A 127 -2.55 -11.00 -14.18
CA THR A 127 -3.74 -10.96 -15.03
C THR A 127 -3.79 -9.69 -15.88
N SER A 128 -4.66 -9.64 -16.89
CA SER A 128 -4.92 -8.43 -17.67
C SER A 128 -5.40 -7.29 -16.77
N HIS A 129 -6.22 -7.60 -15.76
CA HIS A 129 -6.71 -6.62 -14.79
C HIS A 129 -5.57 -6.03 -13.94
N ASP A 130 -4.64 -6.85 -13.46
CA ASP A 130 -3.46 -6.36 -12.70
C ASP A 130 -2.63 -5.39 -13.54
N LEU A 131 -2.39 -5.75 -14.80
CA LEU A 131 -1.62 -4.92 -15.73
C LEU A 131 -2.32 -3.60 -16.04
N GLU A 132 -3.63 -3.62 -16.20
CA GLU A 132 -4.43 -2.41 -16.43
C GLU A 132 -4.40 -1.48 -15.21
N GLN A 133 -4.56 -2.01 -14.00
CA GLN A 133 -4.42 -1.23 -12.77
C GLN A 133 -3.04 -0.58 -12.67
N ILE A 134 -1.97 -1.35 -12.85
CA ILE A 134 -0.59 -0.86 -12.84
C ILE A 134 -0.42 0.27 -13.87
N LYS A 135 -0.88 0.07 -15.10
CA LYS A 135 -0.82 1.09 -16.15
C LYS A 135 -1.53 2.38 -15.71
N ASN A 136 -2.71 2.26 -15.11
CA ASN A 136 -3.49 3.40 -14.65
C ASN A 136 -2.77 4.18 -13.54
N TRP A 137 -2.14 3.49 -12.57
CA TRP A 137 -1.36 4.16 -11.52
C TRP A 137 -0.14 4.89 -12.07
N LEU A 138 0.62 4.25 -12.96
CA LEU A 138 1.79 4.86 -13.57
C LEU A 138 1.42 6.03 -14.49
N SER A 139 0.32 5.92 -15.23
CA SER A 139 -0.22 7.02 -16.04
C SER A 139 -0.67 8.18 -15.17
N TYR A 140 -1.37 7.92 -14.05
CA TYR A 140 -1.73 8.95 -13.08
C TYR A 140 -0.50 9.61 -12.46
N MET A 141 0.49 8.84 -12.01
CA MET A 141 1.73 9.38 -11.45
C MET A 141 2.45 10.35 -12.39
N THR A 142 2.40 10.07 -13.70
CA THR A 142 3.09 10.88 -14.71
C THR A 142 2.21 11.95 -15.36
N SER A 143 0.91 12.02 -15.03
CA SER A 143 -0.05 12.94 -15.65
C SER A 143 0.16 14.40 -15.25
N ALA A 144 0.81 14.67 -14.13
CA ALA A 144 1.06 16.01 -13.62
C ALA A 144 2.39 16.09 -12.85
N ASP A 145 2.89 17.32 -12.69
CA ASP A 145 3.96 17.64 -11.76
C ASP A 145 3.39 18.51 -10.64
N GLU A 146 3.14 17.87 -9.49
CA GLU A 146 2.68 18.52 -8.27
C GLU A 146 3.80 18.55 -7.21
N SER A 147 5.09 18.50 -7.62
CA SER A 147 6.25 18.45 -6.72
C SER A 147 6.36 19.68 -5.79
N SER A 148 5.70 20.78 -6.11
CA SER A 148 5.54 21.94 -5.20
C SER A 148 4.87 21.58 -3.86
N GLN A 149 4.14 20.46 -3.79
CA GLN A 149 3.51 19.94 -2.57
C GLN A 149 4.49 19.19 -1.65
N LEU A 150 5.71 18.90 -2.10
CA LEU A 150 6.67 18.09 -1.32
C LEU A 150 7.13 18.75 -0.03
N LEU A 151 7.16 20.08 0.03
CA LEU A 151 7.46 20.78 1.29
C LEU A 151 6.38 20.49 2.35
N ALA A 152 5.10 20.52 1.96
CA ALA A 152 4.00 20.18 2.86
C ALA A 152 4.04 18.70 3.27
N PHE A 153 4.39 17.81 2.32
CA PHE A 153 4.62 16.39 2.60
C PHE A 153 5.71 16.20 3.66
N LYS A 154 6.88 16.86 3.49
CA LYS A 154 8.00 16.74 4.41
C LYS A 154 7.64 17.26 5.80
N GLN A 155 7.06 18.45 5.90
CA GLN A 155 6.67 19.06 7.18
C GLN A 155 5.71 18.14 7.97
N GLU A 156 4.70 17.59 7.32
CA GLU A 156 3.77 16.69 7.99
C GLU A 156 4.41 15.35 8.34
N THR A 157 5.26 14.80 7.46
CA THR A 157 5.97 13.55 7.70
C THR A 157 6.95 13.67 8.87
N GLU A 158 7.77 14.75 8.93
CA GLU A 158 8.67 15.02 10.06
C GLU A 158 7.92 15.20 11.38
N ARG A 159 6.77 15.88 11.35
CA ARG A 159 5.90 16.03 12.52
C ARG A 159 5.43 14.66 13.03
N VAL A 160 4.99 13.79 12.13
CA VAL A 160 4.51 12.45 12.45
C VAL A 160 5.66 11.54 12.92
N ASP A 161 6.79 11.56 12.24
CA ASP A 161 8.00 10.80 12.59
C ASP A 161 8.47 11.12 14.00
N LYS A 162 8.55 12.42 14.34
CA LYS A 162 8.90 12.86 15.69
C LYS A 162 7.93 12.33 16.75
N LEU A 163 6.62 12.34 16.48
CA LEU A 163 5.61 11.86 17.42
C LEU A 163 5.66 10.34 17.61
N ARG A 164 6.09 9.61 16.58
CA ARG A 164 6.08 8.13 16.55
C ARG A 164 7.44 7.51 16.82
N ASN A 165 8.50 8.33 16.86
CA ASN A 165 9.90 7.89 16.85
C ASN A 165 10.18 6.93 15.69
N GLU A 166 9.81 7.37 14.48
CA GLU A 166 9.99 6.67 13.21
C GLU A 166 10.78 7.56 12.24
N SER A 167 11.19 7.02 11.09
CA SER A 167 11.90 7.74 10.04
C SER A 167 11.37 7.34 8.67
N PHE A 168 10.88 8.33 7.92
CA PHE A 168 10.51 8.14 6.51
C PHE A 168 11.71 7.73 5.67
N ALA A 169 12.84 8.41 5.81
CA ALA A 169 14.04 8.16 5.00
C ALA A 169 14.60 6.74 5.23
N GLU A 170 14.53 6.23 6.47
CA GLU A 170 14.94 4.84 6.76
C GLU A 170 13.93 3.82 6.22
N THR A 171 12.64 4.13 6.24
CA THR A 171 11.58 3.24 5.76
C THR A 171 11.51 3.20 4.23
N PHE A 172 11.80 4.34 3.58
CA PHE A 172 11.73 4.52 2.12
C PHE A 172 13.07 5.04 1.57
N PRO A 173 14.15 4.25 1.66
CA PRO A 173 15.50 4.70 1.30
C PRO A 173 15.62 5.12 -0.18
N GLU A 174 14.75 4.61 -1.06
CA GLU A 174 14.68 5.03 -2.46
C GLU A 174 14.26 6.50 -2.62
N PHE A 175 13.66 7.10 -1.60
CA PHE A 175 13.20 8.49 -1.59
C PHE A 175 14.05 9.40 -0.71
N ALA A 176 15.02 8.86 0.04
CA ALA A 176 15.83 9.61 0.99
C ALA A 176 16.53 10.81 0.35
N SER A 177 17.10 10.65 -0.84
CA SER A 177 17.91 11.69 -1.50
C SER A 177 17.16 13.00 -1.71
N TRP A 178 15.92 12.97 -2.21
CA TRP A 178 15.16 14.21 -2.37
C TRP A 178 14.48 14.64 -1.07
N TYR A 179 14.08 13.69 -0.22
CA TYR A 179 13.44 13.98 1.04
C TYR A 179 14.35 14.78 1.98
N GLU A 180 15.64 14.48 2.00
CA GLU A 180 16.64 15.21 2.81
C GLU A 180 16.98 16.60 2.26
N THR A 181 16.78 16.83 0.96
CA THR A 181 17.19 18.06 0.27
C THR A 181 16.11 19.13 0.11
N ILE A 182 14.84 18.82 0.41
CA ILE A 182 13.71 19.78 0.36
C ILE A 182 13.76 20.77 1.51
#